data_0c47e10b52ba88ebf65a92f4d01bf0aa
#
_entry.id   0c47e10b52ba88ebf65a92f4d01bf0aa
#
_cell.length_a   1.000
_cell.length_b   1.000
_cell.length_c   1.000
_cell.angle_alpha   90.00
_cell.angle_beta   90.00
_cell.angle_gamma   90.00
#
_symmetry.space_group_name_H-M   'P 1'
#
loop_
_entity.id
_entity.type
_entity.pdbx_description
1 polymer ?
#
loop_
_entity_poly.entity_id
_entity_poly.type
_entity_poly.pdbx_seq_one_letter_code
_entity_poly.pdbx_strand_id
1 'polypeptide(L)'
;MAEVTASMVKDLREMTGAGMMDCKKALSETNGDIDKAVEVLREKGLAKAAKKASRIAAEGVCAVNVSADGKVASIVEVNSETDFVAKNEKFTSYVAKVAAQAAKTSAKDIDAFLAEKWDEDNSKTVNEELAAQIAVIGENLKIRRFEQIKAENGFVESYIHQGGSKAILVEMVASDYNDAARECAKNVAMQICAMSPKYVSQDEVDQDFLANEKKVLLEQIKNDPKEASKPEKVIQGMIAGRIKKEMAEICLNDQVYVKAEDGKQSVGQYVASVAKANNMTLSIKRFVRYETGEGLEKKNENFAEEVAKQMGI
;
A
#
# COMPACT_ATOMS: atom_id res chain seq x y z
N MET A 1 34.39 -17.03 -32.94
CA MET A 1 33.55 -16.27 -32.00
C MET A 1 33.09 -15.03 -32.75
N ALA A 2 31.79 -14.76 -32.80
CA ALA A 2 31.30 -13.51 -33.36
C ALA A 2 31.82 -12.34 -32.54
N GLU A 3 32.26 -11.27 -33.21
CA GLU A 3 32.79 -10.08 -32.51
C GLU A 3 31.60 -9.32 -31.89
N VAL A 4 31.60 -9.18 -30.55
CA VAL A 4 30.58 -8.43 -29.83
C VAL A 4 30.84 -6.94 -29.98
N THR A 5 30.03 -6.27 -30.80
CA THR A 5 30.17 -4.83 -31.09
C THR A 5 29.57 -3.96 -30.01
N ALA A 6 30.01 -2.71 -29.90
CA ALA A 6 29.44 -1.72 -28.97
C ALA A 6 27.96 -1.43 -29.28
N SER A 7 27.55 -1.50 -30.57
CA SER A 7 26.14 -1.38 -30.99
C SER A 7 25.27 -2.47 -30.38
N MET A 8 25.68 -3.73 -30.54
CA MET A 8 24.93 -4.89 -30.00
C MET A 8 24.76 -4.76 -28.46
N VAL A 9 25.80 -4.29 -27.76
CA VAL A 9 25.73 -4.05 -26.30
C VAL A 9 24.73 -2.94 -25.99
N LYS A 10 24.71 -1.88 -26.78
CA LYS A 10 23.78 -0.76 -26.64
C LYS A 10 22.34 -1.23 -26.88
N ASP A 11 22.10 -1.94 -27.97
CA ASP A 11 20.78 -2.44 -28.36
C ASP A 11 20.21 -3.39 -27.29
N LEU A 12 21.03 -4.35 -26.81
CA LEU A 12 20.64 -5.26 -25.74
C LEU A 12 20.35 -4.53 -24.42
N ARG A 13 21.12 -3.47 -24.12
CA ARG A 13 20.88 -2.64 -22.94
C ARG A 13 19.58 -1.82 -23.07
N GLU A 14 19.26 -1.29 -24.23
CA GLU A 14 18.01 -0.58 -24.48
C GLU A 14 16.80 -1.52 -24.36
N MET A 15 16.92 -2.76 -24.83
CA MET A 15 15.87 -3.78 -24.73
C MET A 15 15.64 -4.27 -23.30
N THR A 16 16.71 -4.43 -22.49
CA THR A 16 16.64 -5.15 -21.19
C THR A 16 16.80 -4.25 -19.97
N GLY A 17 17.29 -3.02 -20.15
CA GLY A 17 17.68 -2.14 -19.05
C GLY A 17 18.89 -2.62 -18.24
N ALA A 18 19.47 -3.77 -18.55
CA ALA A 18 20.59 -4.36 -17.82
C ALA A 18 21.87 -3.52 -17.92
N GLY A 19 22.80 -3.73 -16.97
CA GLY A 19 24.08 -3.04 -16.95
C GLY A 19 24.94 -3.34 -18.21
N MET A 20 25.68 -2.34 -18.71
CA MET A 20 26.50 -2.48 -19.94
C MET A 20 27.45 -3.68 -19.89
N MET A 21 28.07 -3.93 -18.74
CA MET A 21 28.99 -5.07 -18.58
C MET A 21 28.27 -6.41 -18.53
N ASP A 22 27.06 -6.46 -17.99
CA ASP A 22 26.22 -7.66 -17.99
C ASP A 22 25.76 -7.98 -19.41
N CYS A 23 25.32 -6.97 -20.19
CA CYS A 23 24.99 -7.12 -21.60
C CYS A 23 26.17 -7.63 -22.43
N LYS A 24 27.38 -7.04 -22.24
CA LYS A 24 28.57 -7.49 -22.92
C LYS A 24 28.93 -8.95 -22.60
N LYS A 25 28.84 -9.34 -21.32
CA LYS A 25 29.09 -10.73 -20.90
C LYS A 25 28.07 -11.70 -21.50
N ALA A 26 26.80 -11.37 -21.46
CA ALA A 26 25.73 -12.19 -22.03
C ALA A 26 25.91 -12.40 -23.55
N LEU A 27 26.20 -11.33 -24.30
CA LEU A 27 26.50 -11.43 -25.74
C LEU A 27 27.76 -12.27 -26.01
N SER A 28 28.78 -12.16 -25.17
CA SER A 28 30.00 -12.99 -25.34
C SER A 28 29.72 -14.46 -25.09
N GLU A 29 28.91 -14.80 -24.07
CA GLU A 29 28.50 -16.17 -23.75
C GLU A 29 27.62 -16.79 -24.85
N THR A 30 26.84 -15.95 -25.55
CA THR A 30 25.92 -16.39 -26.62
C THR A 30 26.47 -16.21 -28.03
N ASN A 31 27.76 -15.89 -28.16
CA ASN A 31 28.41 -15.62 -29.48
C ASN A 31 27.68 -14.53 -30.29
N GLY A 32 27.16 -13.51 -29.67
CA GLY A 32 26.47 -12.39 -30.29
C GLY A 32 24.97 -12.63 -30.59
N ASP A 33 24.41 -13.77 -30.18
CA ASP A 33 22.99 -14.07 -30.33
C ASP A 33 22.19 -13.23 -29.30
N ILE A 34 21.48 -12.23 -29.77
CA ILE A 34 20.76 -11.26 -28.93
C ILE A 34 19.62 -11.95 -28.18
N ASP A 35 18.84 -12.82 -28.78
CA ASP A 35 17.70 -13.48 -28.14
C ASP A 35 18.17 -14.39 -27.01
N LYS A 36 19.22 -15.19 -27.23
CA LYS A 36 19.83 -15.98 -26.14
C LYS A 36 20.48 -15.12 -25.07
N ALA A 37 21.04 -13.96 -25.43
CA ALA A 37 21.61 -13.04 -24.46
C ALA A 37 20.52 -12.44 -23.55
N VAL A 38 19.31 -12.18 -24.07
CA VAL A 38 18.15 -11.80 -23.25
C VAL A 38 17.79 -12.90 -22.25
N GLU A 39 17.74 -14.17 -22.68
CA GLU A 39 17.46 -15.31 -21.79
C GLU A 39 18.52 -15.44 -20.69
N VAL A 40 19.79 -15.35 -21.04
CA VAL A 40 20.92 -15.39 -20.07
C VAL A 40 20.83 -14.25 -19.06
N LEU A 41 20.43 -13.04 -19.50
CA LEU A 41 20.25 -11.90 -18.58
C LEU A 41 19.06 -12.12 -17.65
N ARG A 42 17.97 -12.74 -18.13
CA ARG A 42 16.79 -13.09 -17.36
C ARG A 42 17.12 -14.11 -16.28
N GLU A 43 17.82 -15.22 -16.61
CA GLU A 43 18.27 -16.22 -15.64
C GLU A 43 19.19 -15.62 -14.57
N LYS A 44 20.16 -14.79 -15.00
CA LYS A 44 21.05 -14.07 -14.08
C LYS A 44 20.30 -13.06 -13.19
N GLY A 45 19.25 -12.43 -13.72
CA GLY A 45 18.35 -11.55 -12.96
C GLY A 45 17.65 -12.29 -11.83
N LEU A 46 17.02 -13.43 -12.14
CA LEU A 46 16.40 -14.32 -11.14
C LEU A 46 17.38 -14.76 -10.06
N ALA A 47 18.61 -15.17 -10.44
CA ALA A 47 19.65 -15.57 -9.49
C ALA A 47 20.10 -14.40 -8.60
N LYS A 48 20.20 -13.18 -9.13
CA LYS A 48 20.51 -11.97 -8.35
C LYS A 48 19.39 -11.62 -7.39
N ALA A 49 18.13 -11.73 -7.83
CA ALA A 49 16.94 -11.51 -6.99
C ALA A 49 16.90 -12.49 -5.81
N ALA A 50 17.09 -13.79 -6.08
CA ALA A 50 17.13 -14.83 -5.05
C ALA A 50 18.21 -14.57 -3.97
N LYS A 51 19.40 -14.10 -4.37
CA LYS A 51 20.46 -13.75 -3.41
C LYS A 51 20.14 -12.56 -2.52
N LYS A 52 19.23 -11.68 -2.95
CA LYS A 52 18.83 -10.49 -2.20
C LYS A 52 17.54 -10.67 -1.40
N ALA A 53 16.78 -11.73 -1.67
CA ALA A 53 15.44 -11.94 -1.10
C ALA A 53 15.39 -11.96 0.44
N SER A 54 16.52 -12.28 1.11
CA SER A 54 16.63 -12.28 2.57
C SER A 54 16.93 -10.90 3.18
N ARG A 55 17.22 -9.87 2.36
CA ARG A 55 17.50 -8.53 2.88
C ARG A 55 16.21 -7.83 3.27
N ILE A 56 16.27 -7.09 4.39
CA ILE A 56 15.14 -6.30 4.86
C ILE A 56 14.83 -5.21 3.83
N ALA A 57 13.58 -5.18 3.36
CA ALA A 57 13.02 -4.19 2.46
C ALA A 57 11.75 -3.63 3.12
N ALA A 58 11.92 -2.62 3.96
CA ALA A 58 10.84 -1.99 4.72
C ALA A 58 10.52 -0.56 4.27
N GLU A 59 11.36 -0.01 3.36
CA GLU A 59 11.08 1.21 2.62
C GLU A 59 10.28 0.90 1.34
N GLY A 60 10.01 1.89 0.49
CA GLY A 60 9.29 1.71 -0.77
C GLY A 60 8.14 2.69 -0.93
N VAL A 61 7.14 2.32 -1.73
CA VAL A 61 5.95 3.16 -1.96
C VAL A 61 4.67 2.33 -2.05
N CYS A 62 3.58 2.95 -1.64
CA CYS A 62 2.23 2.53 -1.97
C CYS A 62 1.74 3.32 -3.19
N ALA A 63 1.13 2.64 -4.15
CA ALA A 63 0.56 3.27 -5.35
C ALA A 63 -0.87 2.79 -5.58
N VAL A 64 -1.62 3.59 -6.31
CA VAL A 64 -2.99 3.29 -6.70
C VAL A 64 -3.19 3.45 -8.20
N ASN A 65 -4.15 2.74 -8.74
CA ASN A 65 -4.70 2.97 -10.07
C ASN A 65 -6.22 3.04 -9.95
N VAL A 66 -6.85 4.07 -10.50
CA VAL A 66 -8.30 4.23 -10.51
C VAL A 66 -8.75 4.47 -11.95
N SER A 67 -9.73 3.72 -12.42
CA SER A 67 -10.32 3.91 -13.75
C SER A 67 -11.00 5.27 -13.87
N ALA A 68 -11.06 5.82 -15.07
CA ALA A 68 -11.63 7.15 -15.32
C ALA A 68 -13.09 7.30 -14.86
N ASP A 69 -13.84 6.22 -14.87
CA ASP A 69 -15.23 6.15 -14.39
C ASP A 69 -15.34 5.84 -12.88
N GLY A 70 -14.22 5.67 -12.18
CA GLY A 70 -14.19 5.31 -10.77
C GLY A 70 -14.70 3.91 -10.43
N LYS A 71 -14.93 3.04 -11.43
CA LYS A 71 -15.55 1.72 -11.19
C LYS A 71 -14.56 0.65 -10.75
N VAL A 72 -13.32 0.78 -11.18
CA VAL A 72 -12.25 -0.17 -10.81
C VAL A 72 -11.08 0.60 -10.22
N ALA A 73 -10.59 0.12 -9.10
CA ALA A 73 -9.38 0.66 -8.48
C ALA A 73 -8.51 -0.46 -7.94
N SER A 74 -7.22 -0.20 -7.90
CA SER A 74 -6.24 -1.05 -7.21
C SER A 74 -5.33 -0.22 -6.33
N ILE A 75 -4.81 -0.86 -5.30
CA ILE A 75 -3.77 -0.36 -4.43
C ILE A 75 -2.70 -1.42 -4.29
N VAL A 76 -1.44 -1.02 -4.33
CA VAL A 76 -0.29 -1.92 -4.18
C VAL A 76 0.70 -1.33 -3.19
N GLU A 77 1.44 -2.19 -2.50
CA GLU A 77 2.64 -1.82 -1.75
C GLU A 77 3.83 -2.56 -2.37
N VAL A 78 4.82 -1.78 -2.81
CA VAL A 78 6.10 -2.32 -3.31
C VAL A 78 7.23 -1.79 -2.45
N ASN A 79 7.93 -2.69 -1.79
CA ASN A 79 9.01 -2.36 -0.87
C ASN A 79 10.38 -2.36 -1.56
N SER A 80 11.30 -1.58 -1.00
CA SER A 80 12.72 -1.47 -1.33
C SER A 80 13.57 -1.46 -0.05
N GLU A 81 14.90 -1.59 -0.19
CA GLU A 81 15.82 -1.55 0.98
C GLU A 81 15.98 -0.12 1.51
N THR A 82 15.94 0.90 0.62
CA THR A 82 16.21 2.30 0.98
C THR A 82 15.13 3.26 0.50
N ASP A 83 15.04 4.40 1.18
CA ASP A 83 14.18 5.52 0.80
C ASP A 83 14.69 6.25 -0.47
N PHE A 84 15.99 6.12 -0.80
CA PHE A 84 16.55 6.63 -2.05
C PHE A 84 15.92 5.95 -3.26
N VAL A 85 15.79 4.62 -3.22
CA VAL A 85 15.11 3.86 -4.27
C VAL A 85 13.63 4.19 -4.29
N ALA A 86 12.97 4.33 -3.14
CA ALA A 86 11.56 4.73 -3.06
C ALA A 86 11.26 6.06 -3.78
N LYS A 87 12.24 6.97 -3.85
CA LYS A 87 12.13 8.27 -4.53
C LYS A 87 12.62 8.23 -5.99
N ASN A 88 13.18 7.12 -6.44
CA ASN A 88 13.74 7.00 -7.80
C ASN A 88 12.62 6.87 -8.84
N GLU A 89 12.68 7.67 -9.90
CA GLU A 89 11.66 7.71 -10.96
C GLU A 89 11.46 6.36 -11.66
N LYS A 90 12.53 5.59 -11.89
CA LYS A 90 12.42 4.25 -12.49
C LYS A 90 11.63 3.29 -11.60
N PHE A 91 11.88 3.36 -10.28
CA PHE A 91 11.16 2.53 -9.31
C PHE A 91 9.69 2.96 -9.21
N THR A 92 9.40 4.24 -9.06
CA THR A 92 8.01 4.73 -8.95
C THR A 92 7.21 4.49 -10.23
N SER A 93 7.84 4.62 -11.42
CA SER A 93 7.22 4.26 -12.70
C SER A 93 6.91 2.77 -12.79
N TYR A 94 7.82 1.91 -12.34
CA TYR A 94 7.56 0.47 -12.24
C TYR A 94 6.39 0.17 -11.30
N VAL A 95 6.36 0.76 -10.11
CA VAL A 95 5.27 0.56 -9.14
C VAL A 95 3.92 1.02 -9.70
N ALA A 96 3.88 2.12 -10.44
CA ALA A 96 2.66 2.59 -11.12
C ALA A 96 2.13 1.55 -12.14
N LYS A 97 3.02 0.88 -12.88
CA LYS A 97 2.65 -0.21 -13.80
C LYS A 97 2.14 -1.44 -13.07
N VAL A 98 2.76 -1.80 -11.93
CA VAL A 98 2.26 -2.87 -11.05
C VAL A 98 0.85 -2.54 -10.57
N ALA A 99 0.57 -1.29 -10.15
CA ALA A 99 -0.77 -0.87 -9.77
C ALA A 99 -1.76 -0.95 -10.94
N ALA A 100 -1.35 -0.53 -12.15
CA ALA A 100 -2.19 -0.62 -13.34
C ALA A 100 -2.55 -2.07 -13.70
N GLN A 101 -1.62 -3.00 -13.58
CA GLN A 101 -1.89 -4.43 -13.78
C GLN A 101 -2.78 -4.99 -12.66
N ALA A 102 -2.54 -4.61 -11.41
CA ALA A 102 -3.38 -5.02 -10.28
C ALA A 102 -4.85 -4.55 -10.42
N ALA A 103 -5.11 -3.47 -11.16
CA ALA A 103 -6.48 -3.05 -11.49
C ALA A 103 -7.21 -3.99 -12.46
N LYS A 104 -6.48 -4.79 -13.23
CA LYS A 104 -7.02 -5.71 -14.25
C LYS A 104 -6.99 -7.17 -13.82
N THR A 105 -6.22 -7.49 -12.77
CA THR A 105 -5.97 -8.87 -12.34
C THR A 105 -7.24 -9.61 -11.93
N SER A 106 -7.22 -10.93 -12.11
CA SER A 106 -8.15 -11.89 -11.51
C SER A 106 -7.55 -12.69 -10.35
N ALA A 107 -6.27 -12.49 -10.07
CA ALA A 107 -5.56 -13.16 -8.98
C ALA A 107 -6.22 -12.88 -7.63
N LYS A 108 -6.23 -13.91 -6.77
CA LYS A 108 -6.81 -13.81 -5.41
C LYS A 108 -5.78 -13.60 -4.32
N ASP A 109 -4.52 -13.84 -4.65
CA ASP A 109 -3.38 -13.71 -3.74
C ASP A 109 -2.14 -13.23 -4.51
N ILE A 110 -1.10 -12.93 -3.75
CA ILE A 110 0.13 -12.37 -4.30
C ILE A 110 0.88 -13.39 -5.17
N ASP A 111 0.84 -14.67 -4.85
CA ASP A 111 1.57 -15.69 -5.59
C ASP A 111 0.94 -15.88 -6.99
N ALA A 112 -0.40 -15.92 -7.05
CA ALA A 112 -1.12 -15.95 -8.32
C ALA A 112 -0.86 -14.69 -9.15
N PHE A 113 -0.83 -13.51 -8.53
CA PHE A 113 -0.52 -12.23 -9.21
C PHE A 113 0.90 -12.25 -9.79
N LEU A 114 1.88 -12.69 -9.03
CA LEU A 114 3.27 -12.80 -9.47
C LEU A 114 3.46 -13.78 -10.66
N ALA A 115 2.59 -14.77 -10.77
CA ALA A 115 2.60 -15.75 -11.85
C ALA A 115 1.90 -15.25 -13.14
N GLU A 116 1.11 -14.18 -13.09
CA GLU A 116 0.47 -13.60 -14.27
C GLU A 116 1.49 -13.08 -15.27
N LYS A 117 1.10 -13.02 -16.54
CA LYS A 117 1.92 -12.37 -17.59
C LYS A 117 1.99 -10.87 -17.33
N TRP A 118 3.17 -10.29 -17.50
CA TRP A 118 3.38 -8.86 -17.37
C TRP A 118 2.71 -8.11 -18.53
N ASP A 119 1.85 -7.16 -18.23
CA ASP A 119 1.03 -6.43 -19.23
C ASP A 119 1.87 -5.72 -20.30
N GLU A 120 3.04 -5.17 -19.92
CA GLU A 120 3.92 -4.44 -20.82
C GLU A 120 4.77 -5.35 -21.70
N ASP A 121 4.96 -6.62 -21.28
CA ASP A 121 5.75 -7.61 -22.00
C ASP A 121 5.28 -9.03 -21.65
N ASN A 122 4.38 -9.57 -22.46
CA ASN A 122 3.79 -10.90 -22.26
C ASN A 122 4.80 -12.07 -22.40
N SER A 123 6.05 -11.81 -22.75
CA SER A 123 7.10 -12.85 -22.77
C SER A 123 7.54 -13.27 -21.36
N LYS A 124 7.26 -12.46 -20.34
CA LYS A 124 7.64 -12.69 -18.94
C LYS A 124 6.45 -12.59 -17.99
N THR A 125 6.65 -13.09 -16.79
CA THR A 125 5.68 -12.95 -15.69
C THR A 125 5.95 -11.67 -14.89
N VAL A 126 5.02 -11.28 -14.02
CA VAL A 126 5.21 -10.19 -13.05
C VAL A 126 6.43 -10.45 -12.16
N ASN A 127 6.63 -11.71 -11.72
CA ASN A 127 7.80 -12.10 -10.92
C ASN A 127 9.12 -11.96 -11.68
N GLU A 128 9.13 -12.30 -12.97
CA GLU A 128 10.32 -12.15 -13.81
C GLU A 128 10.64 -10.69 -14.09
N GLU A 129 9.63 -9.83 -14.26
CA GLU A 129 9.83 -8.39 -14.35
C GLU A 129 10.35 -7.82 -13.01
N LEU A 130 9.80 -8.24 -11.87
CA LEU A 130 10.32 -7.87 -10.55
C LEU A 130 11.81 -8.23 -10.42
N ALA A 131 12.20 -9.44 -10.84
CA ALA A 131 13.61 -9.86 -10.82
C ALA A 131 14.50 -9.01 -11.75
N ALA A 132 13.98 -8.61 -12.91
CA ALA A 132 14.68 -7.69 -13.80
C ALA A 132 14.90 -6.32 -13.14
N GLN A 133 13.89 -5.78 -12.47
CA GLN A 133 14.00 -4.52 -11.73
C GLN A 133 15.00 -4.63 -10.56
N ILE A 134 15.02 -5.74 -9.82
CA ILE A 134 16.03 -6.01 -8.79
C ILE A 134 17.44 -6.02 -9.37
N ALA A 135 17.62 -6.60 -10.56
CA ALA A 135 18.91 -6.66 -11.22
C ALA A 135 19.40 -5.27 -11.68
N VAL A 136 18.48 -4.41 -12.12
CA VAL A 136 18.76 -3.04 -12.61
C VAL A 136 19.00 -2.06 -11.47
N ILE A 137 18.09 -2.06 -10.48
CA ILE A 137 18.09 -1.13 -9.34
C ILE A 137 19.21 -1.50 -8.34
N GLY A 138 19.44 -2.81 -8.17
CA GLY A 138 20.51 -3.29 -7.30
C GLY A 138 20.10 -3.53 -5.85
N GLU A 139 18.84 -3.33 -5.48
CA GLU A 139 18.26 -3.60 -4.16
C GLU A 139 17.31 -4.77 -4.17
N ASN A 140 16.97 -5.32 -3.01
CA ASN A 140 15.85 -6.21 -2.84
C ASN A 140 14.55 -5.42 -3.02
N LEU A 141 13.69 -5.86 -3.93
CA LEU A 141 12.37 -5.30 -4.15
C LEU A 141 11.33 -6.40 -3.90
N LYS A 142 10.18 -6.02 -3.35
CA LYS A 142 9.10 -6.95 -3.09
C LYS A 142 7.75 -6.31 -3.38
N ILE A 143 6.98 -6.87 -4.30
CA ILE A 143 5.53 -6.59 -4.38
C ILE A 143 4.91 -7.32 -3.19
N ARG A 144 4.60 -6.56 -2.13
CA ARG A 144 4.21 -7.13 -0.84
C ARG A 144 2.77 -7.53 -0.79
N ARG A 145 1.90 -6.63 -1.23
CA ARG A 145 0.44 -6.80 -1.19
C ARG A 145 -0.24 -5.94 -2.23
N PHE A 146 -1.41 -6.35 -2.62
CA PHE A 146 -2.31 -5.57 -3.47
C PHE A 146 -3.76 -5.83 -3.06
N GLU A 147 -4.62 -4.90 -3.41
CA GLU A 147 -6.07 -5.10 -3.41
C GLU A 147 -6.70 -4.47 -4.64
N GLN A 148 -7.80 -5.05 -5.10
CA GLN A 148 -8.62 -4.54 -6.18
C GLN A 148 -10.04 -4.28 -5.66
N ILE A 149 -10.60 -3.13 -6.00
CA ILE A 149 -12.00 -2.79 -5.75
C ILE A 149 -12.71 -2.68 -7.08
N LYS A 150 -13.86 -3.35 -7.20
CA LYS A 150 -14.84 -3.17 -8.28
C LYS A 150 -16.12 -2.62 -7.68
N ALA A 151 -16.41 -1.33 -7.93
CA ALA A 151 -17.60 -0.67 -7.41
C ALA A 151 -18.82 -0.98 -8.27
N GLU A 152 -19.80 -1.70 -7.73
CA GLU A 152 -21.05 -2.01 -8.41
C GLU A 152 -22.04 -0.82 -8.35
N ASN A 153 -22.25 -0.28 -7.14
CA ASN A 153 -23.24 0.76 -6.83
C ASN A 153 -22.59 2.03 -6.31
N GLY A 154 -21.78 2.69 -7.15
CA GLY A 154 -21.04 3.88 -6.74
C GLY A 154 -19.71 4.01 -7.44
N PHE A 155 -18.69 4.42 -6.72
CA PHE A 155 -17.35 4.66 -7.27
C PHE A 155 -16.27 4.50 -6.20
N VAL A 156 -15.02 4.46 -6.64
CA VAL A 156 -13.82 4.48 -5.79
C VAL A 156 -13.07 5.78 -6.02
N GLU A 157 -12.64 6.43 -4.96
CA GLU A 157 -11.72 7.56 -4.99
C GLU A 157 -10.45 7.20 -4.21
N SER A 158 -9.36 7.90 -4.49
CA SER A 158 -8.06 7.61 -3.90
C SER A 158 -7.37 8.84 -3.32
N TYR A 159 -6.48 8.59 -2.37
CA TYR A 159 -5.55 9.58 -1.86
C TYR A 159 -4.17 8.98 -1.64
N ILE A 160 -3.13 9.67 -2.14
CA ILE A 160 -1.73 9.31 -1.92
C ILE A 160 -1.09 10.40 -1.07
N HIS A 161 -0.45 10.01 0.02
CA HIS A 161 0.21 10.92 0.95
C HIS A 161 1.73 10.83 0.81
N GLN A 162 2.39 11.99 0.85
CA GLN A 162 3.85 12.13 0.87
C GLN A 162 4.57 11.20 -0.14
N GLY A 163 4.16 11.26 -1.41
CA GLY A 163 4.85 10.52 -2.48
C GLY A 163 4.71 9.00 -2.41
N GLY A 164 3.68 8.50 -1.72
CA GLY A 164 3.42 7.05 -1.62
C GLY A 164 3.80 6.43 -0.28
N SER A 165 4.13 7.22 0.74
CA SER A 165 4.31 6.69 2.11
C SER A 165 3.03 6.06 2.64
N LYS A 166 1.86 6.59 2.24
CA LYS A 166 0.54 6.01 2.47
C LYS A 166 -0.32 6.15 1.23
N ALA A 167 -1.15 5.18 0.97
CA ALA A 167 -2.17 5.22 -0.06
C ALA A 167 -3.50 4.71 0.48
N ILE A 168 -4.59 5.33 0.05
CA ILE A 168 -5.95 5.04 0.49
C ILE A 168 -6.85 4.89 -0.72
N LEU A 169 -7.70 3.87 -0.71
CA LEU A 169 -8.88 3.75 -1.56
C LEU A 169 -10.13 3.85 -0.69
N VAL A 170 -11.13 4.58 -1.16
CA VAL A 170 -12.45 4.66 -0.52
C VAL A 170 -13.51 4.29 -1.56
N GLU A 171 -14.28 3.24 -1.29
CA GLU A 171 -15.45 2.88 -2.06
C GLU A 171 -16.68 3.57 -1.49
N MET A 172 -17.33 4.38 -2.32
CA MET A 172 -18.57 5.07 -1.99
C MET A 172 -19.74 4.37 -2.66
N VAL A 173 -20.85 4.22 -1.94
CA VAL A 173 -22.16 4.00 -2.55
C VAL A 173 -22.73 5.37 -2.89
N ALA A 174 -23.10 5.57 -4.14
CA ALA A 174 -23.57 6.87 -4.61
C ALA A 174 -24.57 6.70 -5.76
N SER A 175 -25.60 7.55 -5.79
CA SER A 175 -26.52 7.62 -6.93
C SER A 175 -25.99 8.45 -8.10
N ASP A 176 -24.93 9.23 -7.87
CA ASP A 176 -24.31 10.09 -8.88
C ASP A 176 -22.79 10.15 -8.67
N TYR A 177 -22.03 10.31 -9.76
CA TYR A 177 -20.57 10.46 -9.79
C TYR A 177 -20.18 11.86 -10.28
N ASN A 178 -20.51 12.85 -9.47
CA ASN A 178 -20.20 14.27 -9.74
C ASN A 178 -19.01 14.77 -8.90
N ASP A 179 -18.59 16.01 -9.16
CA ASP A 179 -17.44 16.61 -8.48
C ASP A 179 -17.64 16.70 -6.96
N ALA A 180 -18.86 16.98 -6.49
CA ALA A 180 -19.15 17.05 -5.05
C ALA A 180 -19.01 15.70 -4.36
N ALA A 181 -19.46 14.60 -5.00
CA ALA A 181 -19.26 13.25 -4.50
C ALA A 181 -17.79 12.85 -4.47
N ARG A 182 -17.04 13.19 -5.53
CA ARG A 182 -15.60 12.93 -5.62
C ARG A 182 -14.79 13.70 -4.58
N GLU A 183 -15.09 14.98 -4.41
CA GLU A 183 -14.46 15.81 -3.38
C GLU A 183 -14.74 15.27 -1.97
N CYS A 184 -15.98 14.87 -1.70
CA CYS A 184 -16.35 14.23 -0.44
C CYS A 184 -15.52 12.97 -0.19
N ALA A 185 -15.46 12.06 -1.15
CA ALA A 185 -14.69 10.83 -1.05
C ALA A 185 -13.19 11.08 -0.84
N LYS A 186 -12.62 12.08 -1.52
CA LYS A 186 -11.23 12.50 -1.34
C LYS A 186 -10.97 13.06 0.07
N ASN A 187 -11.91 13.84 0.61
CA ASN A 187 -11.81 14.34 1.98
C ASN A 187 -11.90 13.20 3.00
N VAL A 188 -12.76 12.21 2.76
CA VAL A 188 -12.84 10.97 3.56
C VAL A 188 -11.52 10.18 3.47
N ALA A 189 -10.92 10.05 2.29
CA ALA A 189 -9.63 9.39 2.13
C ALA A 189 -8.50 10.10 2.92
N MET A 190 -8.49 11.43 2.94
CA MET A 190 -7.56 12.22 3.76
C MET A 190 -7.80 12.01 5.27
N GLN A 191 -9.07 11.91 5.71
CA GLN A 191 -9.42 11.56 7.09
C GLN A 191 -8.85 10.18 7.48
N ILE A 192 -9.06 9.16 6.64
CA ILE A 192 -8.54 7.80 6.85
C ILE A 192 -7.02 7.81 6.94
N CYS A 193 -6.35 8.57 6.09
CA CYS A 193 -4.90 8.73 6.13
C CYS A 193 -4.42 9.31 7.47
N ALA A 194 -5.11 10.32 7.97
CA ALA A 194 -4.72 11.05 9.19
C ALA A 194 -5.07 10.27 10.47
N MET A 195 -6.26 9.67 10.54
CA MET A 195 -6.82 9.11 11.78
C MET A 195 -6.75 7.59 11.86
N SER A 196 -6.39 6.91 10.76
CA SER A 196 -6.19 5.44 10.71
C SER A 196 -7.33 4.63 11.35
N PRO A 197 -8.60 4.83 10.96
CA PRO A 197 -9.71 4.05 11.47
C PRO A 197 -9.54 2.56 11.13
N LYS A 198 -10.17 1.69 11.91
CA LYS A 198 -10.16 0.23 11.68
C LYS A 198 -11.41 -0.24 10.94
N TYR A 199 -12.54 0.42 11.14
CA TYR A 199 -13.86 0.07 10.65
C TYR A 199 -14.53 1.28 10.01
N VAL A 200 -15.51 1.06 9.12
CA VAL A 200 -16.35 2.16 8.62
C VAL A 200 -17.37 2.57 9.67
N SER A 201 -18.03 1.60 10.31
CA SER A 201 -19.06 1.84 11.32
C SER A 201 -18.98 0.83 12.47
N GLN A 202 -19.71 1.10 13.55
CA GLN A 202 -19.79 0.21 14.73
C GLN A 202 -20.39 -1.16 14.39
N ASP A 203 -21.19 -1.27 13.34
CA ASP A 203 -21.82 -2.53 12.92
C ASP A 203 -20.80 -3.55 12.40
N GLU A 204 -19.62 -3.10 11.99
CA GLU A 204 -18.51 -3.95 11.53
C GLU A 204 -17.64 -4.47 12.69
N VAL A 205 -17.82 -3.93 13.89
CA VAL A 205 -16.99 -4.28 15.05
C VAL A 205 -17.43 -5.64 15.60
N ASP A 206 -16.47 -6.56 15.71
CA ASP A 206 -16.72 -7.89 16.25
C ASP A 206 -17.26 -7.82 17.69
N GLN A 207 -18.32 -8.55 17.98
CA GLN A 207 -18.93 -8.63 19.29
C GLN A 207 -17.98 -9.25 20.35
N ASP A 208 -17.13 -10.21 19.92
CA ASP A 208 -16.12 -10.80 20.79
C ASP A 208 -15.04 -9.78 21.15
N PHE A 209 -14.65 -8.91 20.20
CA PHE A 209 -13.77 -7.79 20.49
C PHE A 209 -14.38 -6.87 21.54
N LEU A 210 -15.63 -6.43 21.36
CA LEU A 210 -16.34 -5.57 22.32
C LEU A 210 -16.48 -6.22 23.71
N ALA A 211 -16.74 -7.53 23.75
CA ALA A 211 -16.86 -8.27 25.00
C ALA A 211 -15.50 -8.35 25.72
N ASN A 212 -14.41 -8.53 24.96
CA ASN A 212 -13.05 -8.53 25.52
C ASN A 212 -12.64 -7.17 26.04
N GLU A 213 -12.90 -6.10 25.29
CA GLU A 213 -12.62 -4.72 25.75
C GLU A 213 -13.36 -4.37 27.04
N LYS A 214 -14.65 -4.77 27.16
CA LYS A 214 -15.40 -4.61 28.40
C LYS A 214 -14.73 -5.31 29.58
N LYS A 215 -14.20 -6.52 29.40
CA LYS A 215 -13.47 -7.26 30.46
C LYS A 215 -12.19 -6.54 30.84
N VAL A 216 -11.39 -6.10 29.84
CA VAL A 216 -10.14 -5.37 30.08
C VAL A 216 -10.40 -4.08 30.84
N LEU A 217 -11.39 -3.29 30.42
CA LEU A 217 -11.78 -2.05 31.09
C LEU A 217 -12.26 -2.30 32.53
N LEU A 218 -13.03 -3.37 32.76
CA LEU A 218 -13.48 -3.75 34.09
C LEU A 218 -12.29 -4.10 35.02
N GLU A 219 -11.33 -4.86 34.52
CA GLU A 219 -10.12 -5.20 35.29
C GLU A 219 -9.24 -3.97 35.56
N GLN A 220 -9.11 -3.05 34.59
CA GLN A 220 -8.43 -1.76 34.82
C GLN A 220 -9.09 -0.96 35.92
N ILE A 221 -10.44 -0.86 35.94
CA ILE A 221 -11.19 -0.15 36.94
C ILE A 221 -11.02 -0.82 38.32
N LYS A 222 -11.06 -2.16 38.43
CA LYS A 222 -10.83 -2.89 39.67
C LYS A 222 -9.44 -2.67 40.26
N ASN A 223 -8.44 -2.51 39.39
CA ASN A 223 -7.05 -2.30 39.78
C ASN A 223 -6.74 -0.83 40.20
N ASP A 224 -7.66 0.11 39.94
CA ASP A 224 -7.54 1.48 40.41
C ASP A 224 -8.36 1.65 41.71
N PRO A 225 -7.71 1.87 42.90
CA PRO A 225 -8.41 1.99 44.17
C PRO A 225 -9.47 3.11 44.23
N LYS A 226 -9.29 4.18 43.43
CA LYS A 226 -10.24 5.30 43.38
C LYS A 226 -11.46 4.97 42.52
N GLU A 227 -11.30 4.14 41.49
CA GLU A 227 -12.38 3.73 40.61
C GLU A 227 -13.12 2.49 41.15
N ALA A 228 -12.39 1.53 41.73
CA ALA A 228 -12.94 0.30 42.30
C ALA A 228 -13.91 0.54 43.46
N SER A 229 -13.77 1.66 44.20
CA SER A 229 -14.65 2.02 45.31
C SER A 229 -16.02 2.59 44.88
N LYS A 230 -16.23 2.83 43.58
CA LYS A 230 -17.47 3.41 43.07
C LYS A 230 -18.61 2.39 43.00
N PRO A 231 -19.87 2.83 43.10
CA PRO A 231 -21.03 1.95 42.96
C PRO A 231 -21.03 1.26 41.58
N GLU A 232 -21.52 0.03 41.53
CA GLU A 232 -21.54 -0.80 40.30
C GLU A 232 -22.17 -0.08 39.09
N LYS A 233 -23.28 0.64 39.30
CA LYS A 233 -23.94 1.43 38.27
C LYS A 233 -23.03 2.51 37.67
N VAL A 234 -22.17 3.11 38.49
CA VAL A 234 -21.19 4.11 38.03
C VAL A 234 -20.10 3.45 37.23
N ILE A 235 -19.60 2.29 37.68
CA ILE A 235 -18.59 1.49 36.96
C ILE A 235 -19.12 1.09 35.57
N GLN A 236 -20.35 0.59 35.48
CA GLN A 236 -20.97 0.26 34.17
C GLN A 236 -21.11 1.48 33.27
N GLY A 237 -21.48 2.64 33.83
CA GLY A 237 -21.50 3.89 33.07
C GLY A 237 -20.11 4.35 32.59
N MET A 238 -19.06 4.13 33.39
CA MET A 238 -17.68 4.42 32.98
C MET A 238 -17.21 3.51 31.85
N ILE A 239 -17.49 2.21 31.91
CA ILE A 239 -17.18 1.25 30.87
C ILE A 239 -17.90 1.65 29.57
N ALA A 240 -19.20 1.92 29.62
CA ALA A 240 -19.97 2.35 28.46
C ALA A 240 -19.40 3.65 27.83
N GLY A 241 -19.00 4.61 28.67
CA GLY A 241 -18.37 5.86 28.21
C GLY A 241 -17.01 5.65 27.54
N ARG A 242 -16.17 4.78 28.10
CA ARG A 242 -14.87 4.43 27.53
C ARG A 242 -15.02 3.69 26.20
N ILE A 243 -15.91 2.70 26.14
CA ILE A 243 -16.25 1.98 24.89
C ILE A 243 -16.75 2.96 23.82
N LYS A 244 -17.68 3.86 24.18
CA LYS A 244 -18.17 4.87 23.23
C LYS A 244 -17.05 5.76 22.69
N LYS A 245 -16.10 6.15 23.55
CA LYS A 245 -14.93 6.93 23.12
C LYS A 245 -14.05 6.14 22.18
N GLU A 246 -13.77 4.88 22.50
CA GLU A 246 -12.97 3.99 21.66
C GLU A 246 -13.63 3.77 20.29
N MET A 247 -14.95 3.51 20.25
CA MET A 247 -15.69 3.39 18.99
C MET A 247 -15.60 4.67 18.15
N ALA A 248 -15.66 5.84 18.79
CA ALA A 248 -15.46 7.11 18.09
C ALA A 248 -14.03 7.33 17.55
N GLU A 249 -13.04 6.61 18.07
CA GLU A 249 -11.67 6.65 17.55
C GLU A 249 -11.43 5.65 16.42
N ILE A 250 -12.00 4.43 16.51
CA ILE A 250 -11.72 3.35 15.55
C ILE A 250 -12.74 3.23 14.41
N CYS A 251 -13.95 3.80 14.56
CA CYS A 251 -14.99 3.78 13.53
C CYS A 251 -15.01 5.08 12.74
N LEU A 252 -14.73 5.03 11.45
CA LEU A 252 -14.59 6.19 10.57
C LEU A 252 -15.79 7.15 10.63
N ASN A 253 -17.02 6.63 10.56
CA ASN A 253 -18.24 7.43 10.58
C ASN A 253 -18.42 8.23 11.88
N ASP A 254 -17.87 7.73 12.99
CA ASP A 254 -17.99 8.32 14.33
C ASP A 254 -16.82 9.25 14.67
N GLN A 255 -15.70 9.17 13.94
CA GLN A 255 -14.58 10.09 14.11
C GLN A 255 -15.01 11.53 13.87
N VAL A 256 -14.46 12.46 14.65
CA VAL A 256 -14.58 13.89 14.34
C VAL A 256 -13.86 14.17 13.04
N TYR A 257 -14.57 14.81 12.12
CA TYR A 257 -14.01 15.17 10.81
C TYR A 257 -12.88 16.21 10.98
N VAL A 258 -11.69 15.93 10.47
CA VAL A 258 -10.50 16.78 10.69
C VAL A 258 -10.64 18.21 10.12
N LYS A 259 -11.56 18.40 9.15
CA LYS A 259 -11.87 19.72 8.58
C LYS A 259 -13.19 20.31 9.11
N ALA A 260 -13.76 19.76 10.20
CA ALA A 260 -14.97 20.28 10.78
C ALA A 260 -14.73 21.67 11.36
N GLU A 261 -15.45 22.68 10.89
CA GLU A 261 -15.32 24.07 11.34
C GLU A 261 -15.72 24.23 12.83
N ASP A 262 -16.71 23.45 13.26
CA ASP A 262 -17.19 23.45 14.66
C ASP A 262 -16.39 22.52 15.58
N GLY A 263 -15.45 21.74 15.03
CA GLY A 263 -14.67 20.73 15.76
C GLY A 263 -15.51 19.59 16.36
N LYS A 264 -16.75 19.39 15.88
CA LYS A 264 -17.70 18.40 16.44
C LYS A 264 -18.37 17.52 15.38
N GLN A 265 -18.50 18.01 14.16
CA GLN A 265 -19.13 17.27 13.06
C GLN A 265 -18.39 15.95 12.85
N SER A 266 -19.11 14.82 12.87
CA SER A 266 -18.51 13.53 12.53
C SER A 266 -18.36 13.34 11.02
N VAL A 267 -17.51 12.39 10.60
CA VAL A 267 -17.36 12.02 9.19
C VAL A 267 -18.69 11.59 8.57
N GLY A 268 -19.45 10.76 9.27
CA GLY A 268 -20.79 10.36 8.80
C GLY A 268 -21.74 11.53 8.62
N GLN A 269 -21.71 12.52 9.54
CA GLN A 269 -22.50 13.75 9.41
C GLN A 269 -22.03 14.62 8.23
N TYR A 270 -20.72 14.70 8.01
CA TYR A 270 -20.15 15.39 6.84
C TYR A 270 -20.65 14.78 5.53
N VAL A 271 -20.52 13.45 5.37
CA VAL A 271 -20.97 12.72 4.17
C VAL A 271 -22.47 12.92 3.96
N ALA A 272 -23.29 12.81 5.02
CA ALA A 272 -24.74 13.05 4.95
C ALA A 272 -25.09 14.49 4.56
N SER A 273 -24.31 15.48 5.01
CA SER A 273 -24.52 16.89 4.64
C SER A 273 -24.25 17.14 3.15
N VAL A 274 -23.20 16.53 2.59
CA VAL A 274 -22.88 16.60 1.16
C VAL A 274 -23.97 15.92 0.34
N ALA A 275 -24.42 14.73 0.75
CA ALA A 275 -25.50 14.01 0.11
C ALA A 275 -26.78 14.84 0.02
N LYS A 276 -27.18 15.46 1.14
CA LYS A 276 -28.36 16.33 1.22
C LYS A 276 -28.22 17.57 0.35
N ALA A 277 -27.08 18.25 0.40
CA ALA A 277 -26.85 19.47 -0.37
C ALA A 277 -26.93 19.26 -1.89
N ASN A 278 -26.61 18.04 -2.35
CA ASN A 278 -26.58 17.67 -3.76
C ASN A 278 -27.74 16.76 -4.20
N ASN A 279 -28.77 16.57 -3.35
CA ASN A 279 -29.94 15.71 -3.62
C ASN A 279 -29.57 14.30 -4.13
N MET A 280 -28.54 13.69 -3.56
CA MET A 280 -28.06 12.35 -3.92
C MET A 280 -28.00 11.43 -2.71
N THR A 281 -27.93 10.12 -2.96
CA THR A 281 -27.49 9.17 -1.94
C THR A 281 -25.97 9.10 -1.96
N LEU A 282 -25.35 9.15 -0.79
CA LEU A 282 -23.90 9.04 -0.64
C LEU A 282 -23.59 8.41 0.71
N SER A 283 -22.79 7.34 0.72
CA SER A 283 -22.31 6.71 1.94
C SER A 283 -20.97 6.00 1.71
N ILE A 284 -20.21 5.81 2.75
CA ILE A 284 -18.95 5.05 2.71
C ILE A 284 -19.31 3.58 2.79
N LYS A 285 -18.83 2.77 1.82
CA LYS A 285 -18.99 1.31 1.81
C LYS A 285 -17.84 0.60 2.48
N ARG A 286 -16.61 0.92 2.07
CA ARG A 286 -15.37 0.39 2.64
C ARG A 286 -14.19 1.26 2.26
N PHE A 287 -13.06 1.00 2.89
CA PHE A 287 -11.79 1.60 2.52
C PHE A 287 -10.66 0.57 2.59
N VAL A 288 -9.57 0.87 1.89
CA VAL A 288 -8.30 0.18 2.02
C VAL A 288 -7.24 1.24 2.31
N ARG A 289 -6.42 1.01 3.32
CA ARG A 289 -5.32 1.87 3.70
C ARG A 289 -4.03 1.04 3.75
N TYR A 290 -3.05 1.42 2.94
CA TYR A 290 -1.70 0.89 3.04
C TYR A 290 -0.75 1.99 3.51
N GLU A 291 0.13 1.60 4.41
CA GLU A 291 1.29 2.38 4.82
C GLU A 291 2.54 1.57 4.53
N THR A 292 3.52 2.19 3.87
CA THR A 292 4.75 1.53 3.45
C THR A 292 5.50 0.99 4.66
N GLY A 293 5.86 -0.30 4.60
CA GLY A 293 6.61 -0.96 5.66
C GLY A 293 5.83 -1.23 6.94
N GLU A 294 4.51 -0.98 6.97
CA GLU A 294 3.68 -1.22 8.15
C GLU A 294 3.79 -2.68 8.62
N GLY A 295 4.17 -2.89 9.89
CA GLY A 295 4.35 -4.22 10.49
C GLY A 295 5.59 -4.98 10.02
N LEU A 296 6.46 -4.40 9.20
CA LEU A 296 7.76 -4.97 8.85
C LEU A 296 8.83 -4.57 9.87
N GLU A 297 9.78 -5.48 10.08
CA GLU A 297 11.00 -5.15 10.80
C GLU A 297 11.77 -4.07 10.04
N LYS A 298 12.11 -2.97 10.70
CA LYS A 298 12.94 -1.91 10.13
C LYS A 298 14.40 -2.18 10.46
N LYS A 299 15.27 -1.92 9.49
CA LYS A 299 16.71 -1.95 9.71
C LYS A 299 17.06 -0.91 10.79
N ASN A 300 17.61 -1.37 11.89
CA ASN A 300 18.14 -0.48 12.94
C ASN A 300 19.44 0.14 12.39
N GLU A 301 19.33 1.28 11.77
CA GLU A 301 20.51 2.07 11.36
C GLU A 301 21.03 2.83 12.58
N ASN A 302 21.86 2.16 13.36
CA ASN A 302 22.68 2.86 14.34
C ASN A 302 23.90 3.42 13.60
N PHE A 303 23.71 4.60 13.03
CA PHE A 303 24.75 5.31 12.26
C PHE A 303 26.07 5.42 13.06
N ALA A 304 26.00 5.55 14.38
CA ALA A 304 27.17 5.58 15.24
C ALA A 304 27.92 4.23 15.26
N GLU A 305 27.21 3.10 15.28
CA GLU A 305 27.82 1.77 15.21
C GLU A 305 28.36 1.44 13.81
N GLU A 306 27.71 1.89 12.75
CA GLU A 306 28.23 1.72 11.37
C GLU A 306 29.52 2.52 11.17
N VAL A 307 29.55 3.77 11.62
CA VAL A 307 30.76 4.59 11.59
C VAL A 307 31.86 3.98 12.46
N ALA A 308 31.55 3.52 13.68
CA ALA A 308 32.50 2.85 14.54
C ALA A 308 33.11 1.57 13.91
N LYS A 309 32.22 0.74 13.27
CA LYS A 309 32.67 -0.45 12.51
C LYS A 309 33.58 -0.11 11.32
N GLN A 310 33.24 0.97 10.59
CA GLN A 310 34.08 1.42 9.46
C GLN A 310 35.38 2.05 9.91
N MET A 311 35.41 2.67 11.08
CA MET A 311 36.61 3.25 11.68
C MET A 311 37.45 2.23 12.47
N GLY A 312 36.97 0.99 12.64
CA GLY A 312 37.69 -0.07 13.34
C GLY A 312 37.81 0.15 14.86
N ILE A 313 36.86 0.89 15.42
CA ILE A 313 36.78 1.21 16.86
C ILE A 313 35.63 0.43 17.52
#